data_eed934f7425c8ab0784986527e345bb1
#
_entry.id   eed934f7425c8ab0784986527e345bb1
#
_cell.length_a   1.000
_cell.length_b   1.000
_cell.length_c   1.000
_cell.angle_alpha   90.00
_cell.angle_beta   90.00
_cell.angle_gamma   90.00
#
_symmetry.space_group_name_H-M   'P 1'
#
loop_
_entity.id
_entity.type
_entity.pdbx_description
1 polymer ?
#
loop_
_entity_poly.entity_id
_entity_poly.type
_entity_poly.pdbx_seq_one_letter_code
_entity_poly.pdbx_strand_id
1 'polypeptide(L)'
;MTQDPVPRVLVVEDDLETRHFYTDALSRGGFHVEQAHNGFQALEKAFASTPDLILTDIAVPGIDGIELCTRLRADARTSAVPVLAITGYSDRQYPDRARLAGADGVLIKPCEADQIVDEARRVLERKQELK
;
A
#
# COMPACT_ATOMS: atom_id res chain seq x y z
N MET A 1 -9.45 0.07 -29.85
CA MET A 1 -8.49 -0.65 -29.02
C MET A 1 -8.56 -0.11 -27.60
N THR A 2 -8.92 -0.95 -26.66
CA THR A 2 -9.03 -0.53 -25.27
C THR A 2 -7.67 -0.70 -24.60
N GLN A 3 -7.16 0.36 -24.00
CA GLN A 3 -5.99 0.29 -23.15
C GLN A 3 -6.45 -0.09 -21.75
N ASP A 4 -5.66 -0.88 -21.06
CA ASP A 4 -5.91 -1.17 -19.66
C ASP A 4 -5.86 0.14 -18.87
N PRO A 5 -6.77 0.32 -17.91
CA PRO A 5 -6.71 1.51 -17.07
C PRO A 5 -5.39 1.55 -16.29
N VAL A 6 -4.89 2.77 -16.09
CA VAL A 6 -3.69 2.97 -15.27
C VAL A 6 -4.03 2.56 -13.83
N PRO A 7 -3.25 1.66 -13.21
CA PRO A 7 -3.52 1.25 -11.83
C PRO A 7 -3.43 2.43 -10.86
N ARG A 8 -4.36 2.47 -9.92
CA ARG A 8 -4.41 3.50 -8.89
C ARG A 8 -3.84 2.97 -7.59
N VAL A 9 -2.88 3.69 -7.04
CA VAL A 9 -2.24 3.33 -5.76
C VAL A 9 -2.56 4.40 -4.73
N LEU A 10 -3.02 3.96 -3.57
CA LEU A 10 -3.18 4.85 -2.41
C LEU A 10 -1.93 4.70 -1.53
N VAL A 11 -1.18 5.79 -1.39
CA VAL A 11 0.03 5.85 -0.56
C VAL A 11 -0.34 6.40 0.80
N VAL A 12 -0.03 5.65 1.87
CA VAL A 12 -0.33 6.04 3.25
C VAL A 12 0.98 6.26 4.00
N GLU A 13 1.29 7.50 4.31
CA GLU A 13 2.52 7.91 4.98
C GLU A 13 2.35 9.28 5.60
N ASP A 14 2.68 9.45 6.87
CA ASP A 14 2.53 10.73 7.57
C ASP A 14 3.66 11.72 7.30
N ASP A 15 4.88 11.22 7.04
CA ASP A 15 6.01 12.10 6.73
C ASP A 15 5.91 12.62 5.31
N LEU A 16 5.90 13.94 5.16
CA LEU A 16 5.69 14.59 3.86
C LEU A 16 6.76 14.22 2.83
N GLU A 17 8.03 14.25 3.24
CA GLU A 17 9.13 13.94 2.31
C GLU A 17 9.10 12.47 1.87
N THR A 18 8.85 11.57 2.81
CA THR A 18 8.75 10.14 2.53
C THR A 18 7.55 9.86 1.62
N ARG A 19 6.42 10.49 1.90
CA ARG A 19 5.20 10.33 1.08
C ARG A 19 5.45 10.82 -0.34
N HIS A 20 6.13 11.95 -0.51
CA HIS A 20 6.51 12.47 -1.83
C HIS A 20 7.46 11.53 -2.55
N PHE A 21 8.40 10.93 -1.84
CA PHE A 21 9.33 9.96 -2.42
C PHE A 21 8.57 8.74 -2.99
N TYR A 22 7.65 8.19 -2.21
CA TYR A 22 6.84 7.06 -2.67
C TYR A 22 5.95 7.44 -3.85
N THR A 23 5.31 8.61 -3.75
CA THR A 23 4.43 9.12 -4.80
C THR A 23 5.18 9.31 -6.10
N ASP A 24 6.35 9.94 -6.04
CA ASP A 24 7.18 10.20 -7.22
C ASP A 24 7.64 8.89 -7.86
N ALA A 25 8.12 7.94 -7.04
CA ALA A 25 8.59 6.64 -7.53
C ALA A 25 7.46 5.90 -8.27
N LEU A 26 6.29 5.82 -7.67
CA LEU A 26 5.15 5.11 -8.26
C LEU A 26 4.61 5.83 -9.48
N SER A 27 4.54 7.16 -9.46
CA SER A 27 4.09 7.93 -10.62
C SER A 27 5.01 7.71 -11.81
N ARG A 28 6.32 7.73 -11.60
CA ARG A 28 7.30 7.43 -12.66
C ARG A 28 7.21 6.00 -13.15
N GLY A 29 6.77 5.11 -12.28
CA GLY A 29 6.56 3.69 -12.62
C GLY A 29 5.27 3.42 -13.38
N GLY A 30 4.46 4.45 -13.66
CA GLY A 30 3.24 4.31 -14.46
C GLY A 30 1.96 4.19 -13.64
N PHE A 31 2.00 4.46 -12.35
CA PHE A 31 0.82 4.40 -11.49
C PHE A 31 0.18 5.78 -11.32
N HIS A 32 -1.12 5.79 -11.13
CA HIS A 32 -1.83 6.98 -10.68
C HIS A 32 -1.87 6.95 -9.15
N VAL A 33 -1.35 7.98 -8.49
CA VAL A 33 -1.16 7.95 -7.04
C VAL A 33 -2.10 8.93 -6.33
N GLU A 34 -2.78 8.43 -5.31
CA GLU A 34 -3.49 9.23 -4.32
C GLU A 34 -2.75 9.11 -3.00
N GLN A 35 -2.89 10.10 -2.13
CA GLN A 35 -2.14 10.16 -0.89
C GLN A 35 -3.06 10.25 0.32
N ALA A 36 -2.65 9.58 1.41
CA ALA A 36 -3.27 9.71 2.72
C ALA A 36 -2.14 9.86 3.76
N HIS A 37 -2.34 10.71 4.76
CA HIS A 37 -1.30 10.96 5.76
C HIS A 37 -1.57 10.28 7.10
N ASN A 38 -2.65 9.51 7.20
CA ASN A 38 -2.92 8.67 8.38
C ASN A 38 -3.86 7.53 7.98
N GLY A 39 -4.02 6.58 8.90
CA GLY A 39 -4.82 5.38 8.62
C GLY A 39 -6.31 5.68 8.48
N PHE A 40 -6.85 6.64 9.21
CA PHE A 40 -8.27 7.01 9.09
C PHE A 40 -8.57 7.61 7.72
N GLN A 41 -7.70 8.51 7.25
CA GLN A 41 -7.86 9.10 5.92
C GLN A 41 -7.73 8.02 4.84
N ALA A 42 -6.84 7.06 5.04
CA ALA A 42 -6.67 5.94 4.12
C ALA A 42 -7.95 5.13 3.99
N LEU A 43 -8.60 4.79 5.11
CA LEU A 43 -9.87 4.07 5.10
C LEU A 43 -10.96 4.87 4.39
N GLU A 44 -11.07 6.14 4.71
CA GLU A 44 -12.08 7.02 4.10
C GLU A 44 -11.92 7.03 2.58
N LYS A 45 -10.71 7.21 2.10
CA LYS A 45 -10.44 7.24 0.66
C LYS A 45 -10.67 5.89 0.00
N ALA A 46 -10.23 4.81 0.64
CA ALA A 46 -10.39 3.46 0.09
C ALA A 46 -11.87 3.06 0.01
N PHE A 47 -12.67 3.45 0.99
CA PHE A 47 -14.11 3.17 0.97
C PHE A 47 -14.85 4.01 -0.04
N ALA A 48 -14.42 5.26 -0.25
CA ALA A 48 -15.06 6.15 -1.23
C ALA A 48 -14.77 5.72 -2.67
N SER A 49 -13.55 5.25 -2.94
CA SER A 49 -13.15 4.81 -4.27
C SER A 49 -12.03 3.78 -4.13
N THR A 50 -12.37 2.52 -4.30
CA THR A 50 -11.45 1.40 -4.07
C THR A 50 -10.21 1.50 -4.96
N PRO A 51 -9.01 1.61 -4.39
CA PRO A 51 -7.79 1.62 -5.19
C PRO A 51 -7.42 0.22 -5.67
N ASP A 52 -6.50 0.15 -6.62
CA ASP A 52 -5.97 -1.13 -7.11
C ASP A 52 -4.89 -1.70 -6.18
N LEU A 53 -4.23 -0.82 -5.43
CA LEU A 53 -3.17 -1.19 -4.50
C LEU A 53 -3.09 -0.15 -3.38
N ILE A 54 -2.79 -0.59 -2.18
CA ILE A 54 -2.47 0.31 -1.06
C ILE A 54 -1.02 0.07 -0.66
N LEU A 55 -0.22 1.13 -0.66
CA LEU A 55 1.13 1.13 -0.10
C LEU A 55 1.08 1.86 1.22
N THR A 56 1.37 1.19 2.31
CA THR A 56 1.29 1.81 3.64
C THR A 56 2.54 1.58 4.45
N ASP A 57 3.01 2.65 5.10
CA ASP A 57 3.96 2.49 6.18
C ASP A 57 3.22 1.87 7.37
N ILE A 58 3.90 1.04 8.13
CA ILE A 58 3.28 0.42 9.32
C ILE A 58 3.12 1.45 10.43
N ALA A 59 4.11 2.32 10.61
CA ALA A 59 4.09 3.31 11.69
C ALA A 59 3.44 4.62 11.25
N VAL A 60 2.12 4.63 11.06
CA VAL A 60 1.36 5.86 10.75
C VAL A 60 0.47 6.23 11.93
N PRO A 61 0.17 7.53 12.13
CA PRO A 61 -0.65 7.93 13.28
C PRO A 61 -2.12 7.53 13.12
N GLY A 62 -2.81 7.47 14.24
CA GLY A 62 -4.19 7.03 14.33
C GLY A 62 -4.23 5.52 14.42
N ILE A 63 -4.68 4.87 13.37
CA ILE A 63 -4.55 3.43 13.23
C ILE A 63 -3.27 3.15 12.44
N ASP A 64 -2.46 2.20 12.93
CA ASP A 64 -1.21 1.86 12.24
C ASP A 64 -1.49 1.01 10.98
N GLY A 65 -0.42 0.68 10.23
CA GLY A 65 -0.57 -0.08 9.00
C GLY A 65 -1.11 -1.49 9.20
N ILE A 66 -0.85 -2.10 10.35
CA ILE A 66 -1.37 -3.45 10.66
C ILE A 66 -2.87 -3.37 10.92
N GLU A 67 -3.31 -2.43 11.76
CA GLU A 67 -4.74 -2.20 12.02
C GLU A 67 -5.47 -1.79 10.74
N LEU A 68 -4.86 -0.95 9.93
CA LEU A 68 -5.41 -0.57 8.63
C LEU A 68 -5.67 -1.81 7.77
N CYS A 69 -4.68 -2.69 7.69
CA CYS A 69 -4.80 -3.92 6.91
C CYS A 69 -5.96 -4.79 7.44
N THR A 70 -6.04 -4.94 8.76
CA THR A 70 -7.11 -5.72 9.40
C THR A 70 -8.48 -5.16 9.04
N ARG A 71 -8.64 -3.84 9.11
CA ARG A 71 -9.92 -3.19 8.79
C ARG A 71 -10.27 -3.29 7.31
N LEU A 72 -9.28 -3.19 6.44
CA LEU A 72 -9.50 -3.36 5.00
C LEU A 72 -10.02 -4.76 4.69
N ARG A 73 -9.45 -5.77 5.32
CA ARG A 73 -9.85 -7.17 5.10
C ARG A 73 -11.23 -7.47 5.67
N ALA A 74 -11.66 -6.74 6.69
CA ALA A 74 -12.96 -6.94 7.33
C ALA A 74 -14.14 -6.30 6.58
N ASP A 75 -13.88 -5.44 5.61
CA ASP A 75 -14.94 -4.75 4.86
C ASP A 75 -15.00 -5.28 3.43
N ALA A 76 -16.21 -5.62 2.97
CA ALA A 76 -16.41 -6.20 1.63
C ALA A 76 -15.92 -5.29 0.51
N ARG A 77 -15.96 -3.97 0.71
CA ARG A 77 -15.51 -3.02 -0.31
C ARG A 77 -14.01 -3.09 -0.57
N THR A 78 -13.23 -3.53 0.41
CA THR A 78 -11.77 -3.47 0.39
C THR A 78 -11.10 -4.81 0.71
N SER A 79 -11.88 -5.86 0.95
CA SER A 79 -11.33 -7.14 1.43
C SER A 79 -10.33 -7.78 0.47
N ALA A 80 -10.42 -7.49 -0.81
CA ALA A 80 -9.54 -8.07 -1.83
C ALA A 80 -8.46 -7.09 -2.34
N VAL A 81 -8.41 -5.86 -1.82
CA VAL A 81 -7.42 -4.88 -2.28
C VAL A 81 -6.03 -5.33 -1.88
N PRO A 82 -5.08 -5.42 -2.83
CA PRO A 82 -3.69 -5.73 -2.50
C PRO A 82 -3.08 -4.66 -1.58
N VAL A 83 -2.34 -5.12 -0.58
CA VAL A 83 -1.66 -4.22 0.37
C VAL A 83 -0.18 -4.54 0.37
N LEU A 84 0.63 -3.53 0.13
CA LEU A 84 2.09 -3.58 0.27
C LEU A 84 2.47 -2.73 1.48
N ALA A 85 3.04 -3.36 2.50
CA ALA A 85 3.45 -2.69 3.71
C ALA A 85 4.94 -2.35 3.66
N ILE A 86 5.32 -1.21 4.24
CA ILE A 86 6.72 -0.84 4.41
C ILE A 86 7.00 -0.68 5.89
N THR A 87 8.10 -1.25 6.36
CA THR A 87 8.50 -1.22 7.77
C THR A 87 9.98 -0.89 7.95
N GLY A 88 10.35 -0.35 9.11
CA GLY A 88 11.74 -0.10 9.44
C GLY A 88 12.51 -1.41 9.69
N TYR A 89 13.79 -1.42 9.32
CA TYR A 89 14.62 -2.62 9.42
C TYR A 89 14.85 -3.09 10.86
N SER A 90 14.70 -2.21 11.83
CA SER A 90 14.93 -2.54 13.25
C SER A 90 13.78 -3.31 13.88
N ASP A 91 12.69 -3.46 13.16
CA ASP A 91 11.45 -4.00 13.74
C ASP A 91 11.10 -5.34 13.12
N ARG A 92 11.77 -6.38 13.61
CA ARG A 92 11.68 -7.73 13.03
C ARG A 92 10.31 -8.39 13.15
N GLN A 93 9.49 -7.93 14.09
CA GLN A 93 8.17 -8.51 14.33
C GLN A 93 7.14 -8.05 13.31
N TYR A 94 7.30 -6.86 12.77
CA TYR A 94 6.29 -6.25 11.91
C TYR A 94 6.07 -6.94 10.58
N PRO A 95 7.10 -7.46 9.88
CA PRO A 95 6.83 -8.18 8.63
C PRO A 95 5.86 -9.34 8.81
N ASP A 96 6.06 -10.16 9.84
CA ASP A 96 5.18 -11.30 10.11
C ASP A 96 3.79 -10.84 10.54
N ARG A 97 3.71 -9.83 11.41
CA ARG A 97 2.43 -9.28 11.84
C ARG A 97 1.64 -8.68 10.69
N ALA A 98 2.33 -7.98 9.78
CA ALA A 98 1.70 -7.40 8.60
C ALA A 98 1.12 -8.50 7.70
N ARG A 99 1.87 -9.56 7.47
CA ARG A 99 1.39 -10.68 6.64
C ARG A 99 0.20 -11.38 7.29
N LEU A 100 0.24 -11.60 8.60
CA LEU A 100 -0.87 -12.19 9.35
C LEU A 100 -2.12 -11.32 9.28
N ALA A 101 -1.95 -10.00 9.25
CA ALA A 101 -3.07 -9.06 9.12
C ALA A 101 -3.62 -9.00 7.69
N GLY A 102 -2.94 -9.61 6.72
CA GLY A 102 -3.41 -9.70 5.35
C GLY A 102 -2.62 -8.90 4.33
N ALA A 103 -1.43 -8.41 4.68
CA ALA A 103 -0.57 -7.73 3.70
C ALA A 103 -0.08 -8.75 2.66
N ASP A 104 -0.09 -8.33 1.40
CA ASP A 104 0.32 -9.18 0.27
C ASP A 104 1.82 -9.10 0.00
N GLY A 105 2.47 -8.06 0.46
CA GLY A 105 3.92 -7.90 0.38
C GLY A 105 4.41 -7.00 1.48
N VAL A 106 5.69 -7.12 1.79
CA VAL A 106 6.33 -6.29 2.81
C VAL A 106 7.71 -5.88 2.30
N LEU A 107 7.98 -4.58 2.34
CA LEU A 107 9.30 -4.02 2.08
C LEU A 107 9.91 -3.54 3.38
N ILE A 108 11.22 -3.65 3.47
CA ILE A 108 11.96 -3.21 4.67
C ILE A 108 12.82 -2.00 4.29
N LYS A 109 12.70 -0.92 5.06
CA LYS A 109 13.50 0.29 4.83
C LYS A 109 14.99 0.03 5.12
N PRO A 110 15.89 0.66 4.40
CA PRO A 110 15.65 1.62 3.31
C PRO A 110 15.30 0.93 2.00
N CYS A 111 14.37 1.53 1.24
CA CYS A 111 13.96 1.03 -0.06
C CYS A 111 14.27 2.06 -1.14
N GLU A 112 14.81 1.59 -2.25
CA GLU A 112 15.00 2.44 -3.43
C GLU A 112 13.72 2.51 -4.25
N ALA A 113 13.62 3.54 -5.08
CA ALA A 113 12.42 3.76 -5.91
C ALA A 113 12.09 2.53 -6.76
N ASP A 114 13.10 1.92 -7.38
CA ASP A 114 12.91 0.75 -8.24
C ASP A 114 12.36 -0.44 -7.46
N GLN A 115 12.81 -0.65 -6.23
CA GLN A 115 12.31 -1.72 -5.37
C GLN A 115 10.82 -1.56 -5.06
N ILE A 116 10.40 -0.34 -4.81
CA ILE A 116 9.00 -0.03 -4.51
C ILE A 116 8.14 -0.32 -5.73
N VAL A 117 8.56 0.14 -6.91
CA VAL A 117 7.82 -0.06 -8.16
C VAL A 117 7.74 -1.54 -8.51
N ASP A 118 8.85 -2.26 -8.42
CA ASP A 118 8.90 -3.68 -8.77
C ASP A 118 8.02 -4.52 -7.86
N GLU A 119 8.05 -4.24 -6.55
CA GLU A 119 7.21 -4.97 -5.61
C GLU A 119 5.73 -4.64 -5.79
N ALA A 120 5.41 -3.37 -6.07
CA ALA A 120 4.03 -2.96 -6.35
C ALA A 120 3.48 -3.73 -7.54
N ARG A 121 4.25 -3.83 -8.62
CA ARG A 121 3.85 -4.60 -9.81
C ARG A 121 3.68 -6.08 -9.49
N ARG A 122 4.61 -6.64 -8.74
CA ARG A 122 4.55 -8.07 -8.37
C ARG A 122 3.30 -8.37 -7.55
N VAL A 123 2.97 -7.55 -6.58
CA VAL A 123 1.79 -7.73 -5.73
C VAL A 123 0.51 -7.65 -6.58
N LEU A 124 0.44 -6.68 -7.49
CA LEU A 124 -0.70 -6.53 -8.39
C LEU A 124 -0.87 -7.75 -9.30
N GLU A 125 0.20 -8.22 -9.89
CA GLU A 125 0.18 -9.38 -10.79
C GLU A 125 -0.26 -10.65 -10.06
N ARG A 126 0.24 -10.88 -8.86
CA ARG A 126 -0.15 -12.04 -8.05
C ARG A 126 -1.63 -12.05 -7.73
N LYS A 127 -2.20 -10.90 -7.39
CA LYS A 127 -3.63 -10.80 -7.10
C LYS A 127 -4.48 -11.08 -8.34
N GLN A 128 -4.04 -10.65 -9.49
CA GLN A 128 -4.73 -10.90 -10.75
C GLN A 128 -4.70 -12.39 -11.11
N GLU A 129 -3.59 -13.06 -10.87
CA GLU A 129 -3.43 -14.49 -11.14
C GLU A 129 -4.31 -15.36 -10.24
N LEU A 130 -4.63 -14.88 -9.04
CA LEU A 130 -5.43 -15.64 -8.07
C LEU A 130 -6.95 -15.50 -8.28
N LYS A 131 -7.38 -14.74 -9.26
CA LYS A 131 -8.81 -14.58 -9.56
C LYS A 131 -9.36 -15.73 -10.37
#